data_89e06ec127a0d5e0acbf14b088f6b915
#
_entry.id   89e06ec127a0d5e0acbf14b088f6b915
#
_cell.length_a   1.000
_cell.length_b   1.000
_cell.length_c   1.000
_cell.angle_alpha   90.00
_cell.angle_beta   90.00
_cell.angle_gamma   90.00
#
_symmetry.space_group_name_H-M   'P 1'
#
loop_
_entity.id
_entity.type
_entity.pdbx_description
1 polymer ?
#
loop_
_entity_poly.entity_id
_entity_poly.type
_entity_poly.pdbx_seq_one_letter_code
_entity_poly.pdbx_strand_id
1 'polypeptide(L)'
;MKEKKFKVRTDFPKDKYTDLMAESLPTLRMRLGINQDELAELIGSSRQMLSLIERKIRPMMWDTFMSIMYVFRSNDETRDMMLFMGLFTDELVEFMNISYNSVKEDSTK
;
A
#
# COMPACT_ATOMS: atom_id res chain seq x y z
N MET A 1 -7.65 21.55 28.04
CA MET A 1 -7.93 20.70 26.90
C MET A 1 -7.04 19.48 26.88
N LYS A 2 -7.61 18.35 26.64
CA LYS A 2 -6.86 17.12 26.68
C LYS A 2 -6.10 16.89 25.40
N GLU A 3 -4.85 16.56 25.55
CA GLU A 3 -3.99 16.29 24.40
C GLU A 3 -4.29 14.92 23.81
N LYS A 4 -4.40 14.85 22.48
CA LYS A 4 -4.59 13.59 21.81
C LYS A 4 -3.30 12.80 21.79
N LYS A 5 -3.40 11.55 22.14
CA LYS A 5 -2.26 10.67 22.06
C LYS A 5 -2.37 9.83 20.81
N PHE A 6 -1.38 9.91 19.94
CA PHE A 6 -1.30 9.10 18.74
C PHE A 6 -0.43 7.90 19.01
N LYS A 7 -0.97 6.73 18.68
CA LYS A 7 -0.23 5.51 18.87
C LYS A 7 -0.41 4.64 17.66
N VAL A 8 0.70 4.28 17.01
CA VAL A 8 0.64 3.43 15.84
C VAL A 8 0.38 1.99 16.27
N ARG A 9 -0.59 1.37 15.63
CA ARG A 9 -0.90 -0.03 15.87
C ARG A 9 0.26 -0.89 15.39
N THR A 10 0.67 -1.84 16.22
CA THR A 10 1.75 -2.75 15.85
C THR A 10 1.23 -4.09 15.35
N ASP A 11 -0.08 -4.31 15.42
CA ASP A 11 -0.69 -5.57 15.01
C ASP A 11 -1.17 -5.55 13.56
N PHE A 12 -0.99 -4.44 12.85
CA PHE A 12 -1.43 -4.34 11.48
C PHE A 12 -0.54 -5.21 10.59
N PRO A 13 -1.13 -6.07 9.74
CA PRO A 13 -0.35 -7.04 8.96
C PRO A 13 0.23 -6.42 7.69
N LYS A 14 1.26 -5.60 7.83
CA LYS A 14 1.87 -4.94 6.67
C LYS A 14 2.39 -5.95 5.65
N ASP A 15 2.96 -7.05 6.12
CA ASP A 15 3.52 -8.05 5.20
C ASP A 15 2.47 -8.66 4.30
N LYS A 16 1.28 -8.85 4.82
CA LYS A 16 0.18 -9.38 4.02
C LYS A 16 -0.09 -8.49 2.81
N TYR A 17 -0.07 -7.17 3.02
CA TYR A 17 -0.35 -6.22 1.96
C TYR A 17 0.81 -6.11 0.98
N THR A 18 2.04 -6.07 1.48
CA THR A 18 3.19 -5.94 0.59
C THR A 18 3.39 -7.20 -0.25
N ASP A 19 3.16 -8.37 0.33
CA ASP A 19 3.25 -9.62 -0.43
C ASP A 19 2.20 -9.69 -1.51
N LEU A 20 0.96 -9.33 -1.17
CA LEU A 20 -0.13 -9.35 -2.13
C LEU A 20 0.13 -8.36 -3.26
N MET A 21 0.62 -7.16 -2.93
CA MET A 21 0.94 -6.17 -3.96
C MET A 21 2.03 -6.68 -4.89
N ALA A 22 3.08 -7.29 -4.34
CA ALA A 22 4.17 -7.81 -5.16
C ALA A 22 3.65 -8.84 -6.17
N GLU A 23 2.76 -9.72 -5.73
CA GLU A 23 2.16 -10.70 -6.62
C GLU A 23 1.27 -10.08 -7.67
N SER A 24 0.64 -8.96 -7.33
CA SER A 24 -0.35 -8.34 -8.20
C SER A 24 0.25 -7.34 -9.19
N LEU A 25 1.51 -6.97 -9.00
CA LEU A 25 2.12 -5.92 -9.81
C LEU A 25 2.05 -6.17 -11.33
N PRO A 26 2.41 -7.36 -11.82
CA PRO A 26 2.33 -7.57 -13.27
C PRO A 26 0.93 -7.37 -13.82
N THR A 27 -0.07 -7.85 -13.10
CA THR A 27 -1.47 -7.71 -13.53
C THR A 27 -1.90 -6.25 -13.54
N LEU A 28 -1.57 -5.52 -12.47
CA LEU A 28 -1.96 -4.11 -12.37
C LEU A 28 -1.23 -3.26 -13.40
N ARG A 29 0.05 -3.53 -13.64
CA ARG A 29 0.79 -2.81 -14.67
C ARG A 29 0.19 -3.06 -16.05
N MET A 30 -0.15 -4.33 -16.31
CA MET A 30 -0.75 -4.68 -17.61
C MET A 30 -2.06 -3.94 -17.82
N ARG A 31 -2.84 -3.81 -16.76
CA ARG A 31 -4.13 -3.11 -16.86
C ARG A 31 -3.95 -1.65 -17.23
N LEU A 32 -2.89 -1.01 -16.74
CA LEU A 32 -2.58 0.37 -17.10
C LEU A 32 -1.80 0.49 -18.39
N GLY A 33 -1.27 -0.62 -18.89
CA GLY A 33 -0.43 -0.59 -20.09
C GLY A 33 0.93 0.02 -19.84
N ILE A 34 1.48 -0.15 -18.63
CA ILE A 34 2.79 0.40 -18.31
C ILE A 34 3.77 -0.72 -17.99
N ASN A 35 5.05 -0.46 -18.28
CA ASN A 35 6.10 -1.42 -17.98
C ASN A 35 6.77 -1.08 -16.65
N GLN A 36 7.77 -1.89 -16.28
CA GLN A 36 8.47 -1.69 -15.01
C GLN A 36 9.21 -0.36 -14.95
N ASP A 37 9.80 0.07 -16.07
CA ASP A 37 10.49 1.37 -16.10
C ASP A 37 9.53 2.51 -15.82
N GLU A 38 8.35 2.45 -16.43
CA GLU A 38 7.38 3.52 -16.27
C GLU A 38 6.84 3.58 -14.85
N LEU A 39 6.55 2.42 -14.26
CA LEU A 39 6.11 2.42 -12.88
C LEU A 39 7.22 2.90 -11.95
N ALA A 40 8.45 2.46 -12.19
CA ALA A 40 9.59 2.89 -11.38
C ALA A 40 9.75 4.40 -11.41
N GLU A 41 9.56 4.99 -12.59
CA GLU A 41 9.65 6.44 -12.73
C GLU A 41 8.61 7.14 -11.86
N LEU A 42 7.39 6.64 -11.88
CA LEU A 42 6.30 7.25 -11.12
C LEU A 42 6.53 7.21 -9.61
N ILE A 43 7.14 6.15 -9.11
CA ILE A 43 7.30 5.98 -7.66
C ILE A 43 8.70 6.33 -7.17
N GLY A 44 9.56 6.83 -8.06
CA GLY A 44 10.92 7.21 -7.65
C GLY A 44 11.82 6.03 -7.32
N SER A 45 11.64 4.92 -8.01
CA SER A 45 12.44 3.73 -7.80
C SER A 45 13.19 3.37 -9.09
N SER A 46 13.77 2.18 -9.14
CA SER A 46 14.47 1.71 -10.33
C SER A 46 13.76 0.46 -10.89
N ARG A 47 13.92 0.26 -12.19
CA ARG A 47 13.38 -0.94 -12.82
C ARG A 47 13.96 -2.19 -12.18
N GLN A 48 15.24 -2.16 -11.84
CA GLN A 48 15.89 -3.29 -11.19
C GLN A 48 15.21 -3.65 -9.89
N MET A 49 14.90 -2.64 -9.07
CA MET A 49 14.25 -2.88 -7.80
C MET A 49 12.88 -3.50 -8.00
N LEU A 50 12.09 -2.97 -8.93
CA LEU A 50 10.77 -3.53 -9.20
C LEU A 50 10.86 -4.96 -9.70
N SER A 51 11.83 -5.24 -10.56
CA SER A 51 12.02 -6.60 -11.06
C SER A 51 12.30 -7.58 -9.93
N LEU A 52 13.17 -7.19 -9.00
CA LEU A 52 13.48 -8.05 -7.86
C LEU A 52 12.27 -8.28 -6.96
N ILE A 53 11.46 -7.24 -6.78
CA ILE A 53 10.26 -7.34 -5.95
C ILE A 53 9.23 -8.26 -6.62
N GLU A 54 9.00 -8.09 -7.92
CA GLU A 54 8.03 -8.93 -8.63
C GLU A 54 8.44 -10.38 -8.67
N ARG A 55 9.74 -10.64 -8.70
CA ARG A 55 10.23 -12.01 -8.68
C ARG A 55 10.38 -12.58 -7.28
N LYS A 56 9.99 -11.80 -6.26
CA LYS A 56 10.03 -12.23 -4.88
C LYS A 56 11.43 -12.48 -4.36
N ILE A 57 12.43 -11.88 -5.00
CA ILE A 57 13.82 -11.98 -4.55
C ILE A 57 14.09 -10.97 -3.45
N ARG A 58 13.40 -9.83 -3.51
CA ARG A 58 13.52 -8.79 -2.49
C ARG A 58 12.13 -8.41 -2.00
N PRO A 59 11.93 -8.29 -0.68
CA PRO A 59 10.62 -7.91 -0.16
C PRO A 59 10.30 -6.45 -0.50
N MET A 60 9.01 -6.17 -0.64
CA MET A 60 8.55 -4.80 -0.85
C MET A 60 8.51 -4.08 0.49
N MET A 61 9.13 -2.91 0.54
CA MET A 61 9.08 -2.09 1.75
C MET A 61 7.75 -1.35 1.82
N TRP A 62 7.40 -0.91 3.02
CA TRP A 62 6.09 -0.29 3.22
C TRP A 62 5.93 1.02 2.47
N ASP A 63 6.99 1.83 2.43
CA ASP A 63 6.92 3.09 1.67
C ASP A 63 6.75 2.84 0.18
N THR A 64 7.36 1.79 -0.34
CA THR A 64 7.18 1.41 -1.74
C THR A 64 5.74 0.97 -1.98
N PHE A 65 5.19 0.18 -1.07
CA PHE A 65 3.79 -0.23 -1.16
C PHE A 65 2.87 0.99 -1.23
N MET A 66 3.08 1.96 -0.36
CA MET A 66 2.22 3.14 -0.31
C MET A 66 2.30 3.94 -1.61
N SER A 67 3.50 4.08 -2.15
CA SER A 67 3.67 4.80 -3.43
C SER A 67 2.97 4.08 -4.58
N ILE A 68 3.15 2.77 -4.65
CA ILE A 68 2.52 1.96 -5.70
C ILE A 68 0.99 2.00 -5.54
N MET A 69 0.52 1.87 -4.32
CA MET A 69 -0.89 1.92 -4.02
C MET A 69 -1.50 3.23 -4.51
N TYR A 70 -0.80 4.33 -4.30
CA TYR A 70 -1.30 5.62 -4.74
C TYR A 70 -1.43 5.70 -6.26
N VAL A 71 -0.45 5.14 -6.99
CA VAL A 71 -0.52 5.13 -8.45
C VAL A 71 -1.76 4.39 -8.92
N PHE A 72 -1.96 3.17 -8.45
CA PHE A 72 -3.07 2.35 -8.94
C PHE A 72 -4.42 2.84 -8.43
N ARG A 73 -4.44 3.45 -7.26
CA ARG A 73 -5.65 4.04 -6.71
C ARG A 73 -6.05 5.30 -7.47
N SER A 74 -5.08 6.00 -8.05
CA SER A 74 -5.33 7.26 -8.77
C SER A 74 -5.85 7.06 -10.17
N ASN A 75 -5.74 5.84 -10.70
CA ASN A 75 -6.15 5.56 -12.08
C ASN A 75 -7.45 4.77 -12.09
N ASP A 76 -8.39 5.21 -12.93
CA ASP A 76 -9.71 4.60 -12.99
C ASP A 76 -9.64 3.12 -13.34
N GLU A 77 -8.74 2.74 -14.24
CA GLU A 77 -8.62 1.36 -14.71
C GLU A 77 -8.24 0.38 -13.61
N THR A 78 -7.55 0.84 -12.58
CA THR A 78 -7.06 -0.05 -11.53
C THR A 78 -7.68 0.21 -10.16
N ARG A 79 -8.43 1.31 -10.00
CA ARG A 79 -9.00 1.66 -8.70
C ARG A 79 -9.90 0.55 -8.14
N ASP A 80 -10.82 0.09 -8.97
CA ASP A 80 -11.75 -0.95 -8.52
C ASP A 80 -11.05 -2.29 -8.34
N MET A 81 -10.05 -2.56 -9.17
CA MET A 81 -9.26 -3.77 -9.02
C MET A 81 -8.57 -3.82 -7.67
N MET A 82 -8.06 -2.69 -7.21
CA MET A 82 -7.40 -2.62 -5.91
C MET A 82 -8.34 -3.02 -4.78
N LEU A 83 -9.58 -2.54 -4.85
CA LEU A 83 -10.59 -2.90 -3.87
C LEU A 83 -10.91 -4.38 -3.94
N PHE A 84 -11.15 -4.86 -5.16
CA PHE A 84 -11.55 -6.24 -5.37
C PHE A 84 -10.46 -7.23 -4.95
N MET A 85 -9.21 -6.86 -5.18
CA MET A 85 -8.08 -7.73 -4.85
C MET A 85 -7.66 -7.67 -3.38
N GLY A 86 -8.28 -6.81 -2.59
CA GLY A 86 -7.95 -6.71 -1.18
C GLY A 86 -6.71 -5.90 -0.90
N LEU A 87 -6.32 -5.03 -1.83
CA LEU A 87 -5.15 -4.17 -1.65
C LEU A 87 -5.48 -2.84 -1.00
N PHE A 88 -6.74 -2.44 -1.07
CA PHE A 88 -7.18 -1.19 -0.46
C PHE A 88 -8.44 -1.49 0.35
N THR A 89 -8.28 -1.72 1.64
CA THR A 89 -9.34 -2.21 2.52
C THR A 89 -9.69 -1.17 3.57
N ASP A 90 -10.84 -1.38 4.21
CA ASP A 90 -11.21 -0.55 5.37
C ASP A 90 -10.18 -0.68 6.48
N GLU A 91 -9.62 -1.87 6.65
CA GLU A 91 -8.60 -2.10 7.66
C GLU A 91 -7.37 -1.22 7.42
N LEU A 92 -6.95 -1.11 6.16
CA LEU A 92 -5.82 -0.25 5.81
C LEU A 92 -6.16 1.21 6.05
N VAL A 93 -7.36 1.63 5.64
CA VAL A 93 -7.80 3.01 5.84
C VAL A 93 -7.79 3.35 7.34
N GLU A 94 -8.33 2.45 8.15
CA GLU A 94 -8.36 2.67 9.60
C GLU A 94 -6.96 2.74 10.18
N PHE A 95 -6.07 1.89 9.70
CA PHE A 95 -4.69 1.91 10.17
C PHE A 95 -4.03 3.25 9.92
N MET A 96 -4.31 3.84 8.76
CA MET A 96 -3.71 5.12 8.37
C MET A 96 -4.45 6.32 8.94
N ASN A 97 -5.56 6.12 9.61
CA ASN A 97 -6.41 7.22 10.10
C ASN A 97 -5.99 7.63 11.51
N ILE A 98 -5.45 8.83 11.62
CA ILE A 98 -4.94 9.34 12.89
C ILE A 98 -6.06 9.50 13.90
N SER A 99 -7.22 10.00 13.46
CA SER A 99 -8.34 10.21 14.36
C SER A 99 -8.86 8.89 14.92
N TYR A 100 -8.93 7.87 14.10
CA TYR A 100 -9.37 6.56 14.53
C TYR A 100 -8.44 6.02 15.62
N ASN A 101 -7.13 6.10 15.39
CA ASN A 101 -6.16 5.59 16.36
C ASN A 101 -6.18 6.39 17.65
N SER A 102 -6.36 7.69 17.55
CA SER A 102 -6.45 8.54 18.76
C SER A 102 -7.69 8.23 19.58
N VAL A 103 -8.83 8.05 18.90
CA VAL A 103 -10.07 7.72 19.58
C VAL A 103 -9.96 6.37 20.26
N LYS A 104 -9.34 5.42 19.60
CA LYS A 104 -9.18 4.09 20.15
C LYS A 104 -8.31 4.13 21.39
N GLU A 105 -7.28 4.94 21.38
CA GLU A 105 -6.42 5.12 22.54
C GLU A 105 -7.22 5.69 23.72
N ASP A 106 -8.06 6.68 23.44
CA ASP A 106 -8.85 7.33 24.48
C ASP A 106 -9.92 6.41 25.07
N SER A 107 -10.45 5.51 24.26
CA SER A 107 -11.56 4.67 24.67
C SER A 107 -11.15 3.54 25.60
N THR A 108 -9.88 3.39 25.85
CA THR A 108 -9.38 2.31 26.70
C THR A 108 -9.27 2.68 28.17
N LYS A 109 -9.84 3.78 28.56
CA LYS A 109 -9.73 4.18 29.96
C LYS A 109 -10.29 3.25 30.93
#